data_e6710e204be26c4d6f4226614b92164c
#
_entry.id   e6710e204be26c4d6f4226614b92164c
#
_cell.length_a   1.000
_cell.length_b   1.000
_cell.length_c   1.000
_cell.angle_alpha   90.00
_cell.angle_beta   90.00
_cell.angle_gamma   90.00
#
_symmetry.space_group_name_H-M   'P 1'
#
loop_
_entity.id
_entity.type
_entity.pdbx_description
1 polymer ?
#
loop_
_entity_poly.entity_id
_entity_poly.type
_entity_poly.pdbx_seq_one_letter_code
_entity_poly.pdbx_strand_id
1 'polypeptide(L)'
;MKILKINTKKYKKYILCVMAAVLLFLALQLPSQPHAVVNAANYTSNPNIRVGLIYGSGAVSSFETSATAGQGFIIGQVKKMTGESFSSLLTLNANKISVTRARRYRVEFSGNFSNFSEAGNFIGNLPGTFTNAFPAYINGAIVVRSNSFSTVSEANAFISNTGGYTLKAVVGSQNAVAVIDSAKNATIFEYENGEYDMAVAVASGYLSSPAGNLYTGAFVHRARGAAIEVINLMSLEDYIKGIVSTEISPRWHDEVLKAFAITARTYSLHSGNRHASEGFKLCNDIHCQYFLGLKYATEQSNAAVTATKDLVITYNGKPIEAVYFSSSGGSTETHSDAWGGELTRPYLVSVELPLEKYEDYNNAVWKNIVSPKELSEFLRNTSSYSSRFNGVINGDIAKIKINERSNPSGYIKDVAVTDKNGNTVNIKNSDSVRIAFSRYANSANMDIYTSFSYPIYKKSDPLIETKDLYVLSGNGQASKIAIEADEINILSAKGKKTFSTSEYNFVFDGKGWGHGVGMSQYAAKDLAEAGYLYPEIIKAFYTGITISRITDIAK
;
A
#
# COMPACT_ATOMS: atom_id res chain seq x y z
N MET A 1 29.72 46.70 -49.38
CA MET A 1 28.81 46.01 -48.47
C MET A 1 28.67 44.55 -48.94
N LYS A 2 29.45 43.61 -48.37
CA LYS A 2 29.44 42.21 -48.76
C LYS A 2 28.47 41.52 -47.82
N ILE A 3 27.37 41.00 -48.36
CA ILE A 3 26.37 40.23 -47.63
C ILE A 3 26.93 38.81 -47.47
N LEU A 4 27.21 38.39 -46.20
CA LEU A 4 27.60 37.02 -45.87
C LEU A 4 26.34 36.13 -45.98
N LYS A 5 26.31 35.23 -46.96
CA LYS A 5 25.31 34.16 -47.00
C LYS A 5 25.65 33.11 -45.94
N ILE A 6 24.91 33.12 -44.86
CA ILE A 6 25.00 32.08 -43.81
C ILE A 6 24.34 30.81 -44.33
N ASN A 7 25.10 29.71 -44.38
CA ASN A 7 24.60 28.41 -44.84
C ASN A 7 23.74 27.75 -43.74
N THR A 8 22.44 27.93 -43.83
CA THR A 8 21.45 27.50 -42.83
C THR A 8 21.35 25.98 -42.66
N LYS A 9 21.88 25.16 -43.60
CA LYS A 9 21.85 23.69 -43.47
C LYS A 9 22.78 23.15 -42.39
N LYS A 10 23.90 23.82 -42.08
CA LYS A 10 24.88 23.37 -41.08
C LYS A 10 24.41 23.65 -39.64
N TYR A 11 23.55 24.65 -39.45
CA TYR A 11 23.06 25.06 -38.14
C TYR A 11 21.71 24.41 -37.76
N LYS A 12 20.96 23.85 -38.73
CA LYS A 12 19.69 23.15 -38.42
C LYS A 12 19.88 21.98 -37.47
N LYS A 13 20.99 21.24 -37.57
CA LYS A 13 21.30 20.10 -36.69
C LYS A 13 21.65 20.55 -35.26
N TYR A 14 22.35 21.68 -35.12
CA TYR A 14 22.69 22.27 -33.82
C TYR A 14 21.49 22.94 -33.16
N ILE A 15 20.61 23.59 -33.92
CA ILE A 15 19.37 24.17 -33.39
C ILE A 15 18.41 23.07 -32.92
N LEU A 16 18.32 21.94 -33.65
CA LEU A 16 17.51 20.79 -33.19
C LEU A 16 18.08 20.15 -31.90
N CYS A 17 19.39 20.01 -31.78
CA CYS A 17 20.04 19.50 -30.57
C CYS A 17 19.90 20.44 -29.37
N VAL A 18 20.00 21.76 -29.59
CA VAL A 18 19.82 22.78 -28.54
C VAL A 18 18.34 22.85 -28.12
N MET A 19 17.38 22.78 -29.05
CA MET A 19 15.96 22.72 -28.73
C MET A 19 15.60 21.42 -28.03
N ALA A 20 16.15 20.27 -28.41
CA ALA A 20 15.96 19.01 -27.72
C ALA A 20 16.57 19.04 -26.30
N ALA A 21 17.75 19.65 -26.12
CA ALA A 21 18.39 19.84 -24.83
C ALA A 21 17.61 20.81 -23.94
N VAL A 22 17.06 21.90 -24.49
CA VAL A 22 16.20 22.85 -23.74
C VAL A 22 14.85 22.23 -23.38
N LEU A 23 14.26 21.40 -24.25
CA LEU A 23 13.03 20.67 -23.94
C LEU A 23 13.30 19.55 -22.92
N LEU A 24 14.48 18.91 -22.96
CA LEU A 24 14.87 17.95 -21.91
C LEU A 24 15.16 18.65 -20.58
N PHE A 25 15.76 19.86 -20.60
CA PHE A 25 16.01 20.65 -19.39
C PHE A 25 14.71 21.23 -18.79
N LEU A 26 13.74 21.60 -19.63
CA LEU A 26 12.38 22.02 -19.19
C LEU A 26 11.54 20.83 -18.71
N ALA A 27 11.77 19.63 -19.22
CA ALA A 27 11.11 18.43 -18.71
C ALA A 27 11.72 17.94 -17.38
N LEU A 28 12.97 18.31 -17.08
CA LEU A 28 13.63 18.02 -15.79
C LEU A 28 13.38 19.11 -14.73
N GLN A 29 12.75 20.21 -15.10
CA GLN A 29 12.25 21.27 -14.20
C GLN A 29 10.72 21.26 -14.09
N LEU A 30 10.08 20.10 -14.22
CA LEU A 30 8.73 19.97 -13.66
C LEU A 30 8.89 20.20 -12.16
N PRO A 31 8.31 21.28 -11.60
CA PRO A 31 8.27 21.42 -10.17
C PRO A 31 7.66 20.12 -9.64
N SER A 32 8.29 19.53 -8.62
CA SER A 32 7.64 18.53 -7.80
C SER A 32 6.21 19.01 -7.62
N GLN A 33 5.24 18.22 -8.11
CA GLN A 33 3.81 18.57 -8.01
C GLN A 33 3.61 19.10 -6.61
N PRO A 34 3.14 20.33 -6.41
CA PRO A 34 2.82 20.80 -5.07
C PRO A 34 1.87 19.74 -4.54
N HIS A 35 2.25 19.07 -3.45
CA HIS A 35 1.39 18.14 -2.76
C HIS A 35 0.06 18.86 -2.63
N ALA A 36 -0.99 18.29 -3.23
CA ALA A 36 -2.27 18.95 -3.36
C ALA A 36 -2.60 19.61 -2.03
N VAL A 37 -2.71 20.92 -2.04
CA VAL A 37 -3.25 21.66 -0.89
C VAL A 37 -4.58 20.97 -0.65
N VAL A 38 -4.67 20.22 0.45
CA VAL A 38 -5.93 19.62 0.86
C VAL A 38 -6.86 20.83 1.02
N ASN A 39 -7.71 21.07 0.01
CA ASN A 39 -8.78 22.02 0.13
C ASN A 39 -9.49 21.67 1.44
N ALA A 40 -9.78 22.67 2.26
CA ALA A 40 -10.42 22.52 3.56
C ALA A 40 -11.65 21.63 3.39
N ALA A 41 -11.43 20.30 3.49
CA ALA A 41 -12.51 19.34 3.49
C ALA A 41 -13.32 19.63 4.76
N ASN A 42 -14.63 19.70 4.64
CA ASN A 42 -15.50 19.79 5.82
C ASN A 42 -15.33 18.46 6.57
N TYR A 43 -14.46 18.43 7.58
CA TYR A 43 -14.30 17.29 8.45
C TYR A 43 -15.57 17.10 9.27
N THR A 44 -16.29 16.03 9.01
CA THR A 44 -17.45 15.62 9.79
C THR A 44 -17.03 14.55 10.79
N SER A 45 -17.71 14.51 11.93
CA SER A 45 -17.54 13.39 12.86
C SER A 45 -17.84 12.07 12.14
N ASN A 46 -16.90 11.11 12.23
CA ASN A 46 -17.01 9.78 11.64
C ASN A 46 -17.39 9.77 10.14
N PRO A 47 -16.60 10.38 9.24
CA PRO A 47 -16.89 10.36 7.81
C PRO A 47 -16.78 8.94 7.26
N ASN A 48 -17.45 8.69 6.13
CA ASN A 48 -17.22 7.45 5.39
C ASN A 48 -15.88 7.50 4.65
N ILE A 49 -15.26 6.33 4.49
CA ILE A 49 -14.02 6.13 3.74
C ILE A 49 -14.21 5.04 2.68
N ARG A 50 -13.57 5.22 1.53
CA ARG A 50 -13.50 4.24 0.44
C ARG A 50 -12.12 3.58 0.46
N VAL A 51 -12.09 2.26 0.60
CA VAL A 51 -10.86 1.46 0.64
C VAL A 51 -10.84 0.48 -0.53
N GLY A 52 -9.85 0.61 -1.40
CA GLY A 52 -9.66 -0.32 -2.52
C GLY A 52 -9.22 -1.69 -2.00
N LEU A 53 -10.06 -2.72 -2.16
CA LEU A 53 -9.75 -4.09 -1.78
C LEU A 53 -9.17 -4.90 -2.95
N ILE A 54 -9.76 -4.75 -4.14
CA ILE A 54 -9.40 -5.44 -5.37
C ILE A 54 -9.49 -4.42 -6.50
N TYR A 55 -8.39 -4.09 -7.14
CA TYR A 55 -8.34 -3.03 -8.13
C TYR A 55 -7.14 -3.17 -9.08
N GLY A 56 -7.14 -2.40 -10.14
CA GLY A 56 -6.05 -2.35 -11.11
C GLY A 56 -5.81 -3.71 -11.79
N SER A 57 -4.58 -4.17 -11.80
CA SER A 57 -4.20 -5.49 -12.32
C SER A 57 -4.72 -6.66 -11.48
N GLY A 58 -5.13 -6.40 -10.22
CA GLY A 58 -5.72 -7.37 -9.33
C GLY A 58 -7.23 -7.57 -9.52
N ALA A 59 -7.89 -6.82 -10.45
CA ALA A 59 -9.31 -6.96 -10.73
C ALA A 59 -9.67 -8.40 -11.13
N VAL A 60 -10.82 -8.89 -10.65
CA VAL A 60 -11.23 -10.30 -10.77
C VAL A 60 -12.44 -10.48 -11.68
N SER A 61 -12.60 -11.67 -12.27
CA SER A 61 -13.77 -11.99 -13.10
C SER A 61 -15.05 -12.11 -12.28
N SER A 62 -14.92 -12.47 -11.00
CA SER A 62 -16.03 -12.70 -10.07
C SER A 62 -15.58 -12.43 -8.64
N PHE A 63 -16.45 -11.84 -7.83
CA PHE A 63 -16.23 -11.66 -6.40
C PHE A 63 -17.40 -12.23 -5.60
N GLU A 64 -17.11 -13.20 -4.74
CA GLU A 64 -18.10 -13.86 -3.89
C GLU A 64 -18.14 -13.22 -2.51
N THR A 65 -19.34 -13.07 -1.95
CA THR A 65 -19.53 -12.56 -0.59
C THR A 65 -20.70 -13.28 0.11
N SER A 66 -20.59 -13.43 1.43
CA SER A 66 -21.64 -13.97 2.28
C SER A 66 -22.09 -12.94 3.30
N ALA A 67 -23.36 -13.01 3.68
CA ALA A 67 -23.94 -12.24 4.78
C ALA A 67 -23.86 -13.09 6.07
N THR A 68 -23.09 -12.65 7.08
CA THR A 68 -22.83 -13.45 8.27
C THR A 68 -24.06 -13.63 9.17
N ALA A 69 -25.01 -12.68 9.16
CA ALA A 69 -26.25 -12.76 9.93
C ALA A 69 -27.40 -13.49 9.21
N GLY A 70 -27.20 -13.96 7.98
CA GLY A 70 -28.19 -14.73 7.21
C GLY A 70 -29.45 -13.96 6.79
N GLN A 71 -29.45 -12.62 6.84
CA GLN A 71 -30.60 -11.76 6.53
C GLN A 71 -30.66 -11.27 5.08
N GLY A 72 -29.88 -11.88 4.20
CA GLY A 72 -29.78 -11.44 2.79
C GLY A 72 -28.92 -10.20 2.60
N PHE A 73 -29.03 -9.63 1.41
CA PHE A 73 -28.23 -8.48 0.99
C PHE A 73 -29.12 -7.28 0.63
N ILE A 74 -28.63 -6.09 0.95
CA ILE A 74 -29.20 -4.84 0.46
C ILE A 74 -28.37 -4.41 -0.75
N ILE A 75 -29.00 -4.39 -1.91
CA ILE A 75 -28.39 -3.82 -3.11
C ILE A 75 -28.71 -2.35 -3.17
N GLY A 76 -27.71 -1.57 -3.48
CA GLY A 76 -27.82 -0.13 -3.64
C GLY A 76 -26.83 0.41 -4.67
N GLN A 77 -26.64 1.71 -4.63
CA GLN A 77 -25.73 2.41 -5.52
C GLN A 77 -24.95 3.48 -4.78
N VAL A 78 -23.75 3.76 -5.29
CA VAL A 78 -22.85 4.79 -4.79
C VAL A 78 -22.34 5.61 -5.99
N LYS A 79 -22.35 6.94 -5.90
CA LYS A 79 -21.84 7.79 -6.99
C LYS A 79 -20.39 7.43 -7.31
N LYS A 80 -20.08 7.28 -8.59
CA LYS A 80 -18.73 6.92 -9.07
C LYS A 80 -17.67 7.90 -8.56
N MET A 81 -16.48 7.39 -8.36
CA MET A 81 -15.26 8.12 -7.96
C MET A 81 -15.33 8.82 -6.59
N THR A 82 -16.38 9.53 -6.26
CA THR A 82 -16.42 10.44 -5.10
C THR A 82 -17.53 10.15 -4.08
N GLY A 83 -18.44 9.19 -4.38
CA GLY A 83 -19.60 8.95 -3.52
C GLY A 83 -19.21 8.32 -2.18
N GLU A 84 -19.64 8.94 -1.09
CA GLU A 84 -19.46 8.44 0.28
C GLU A 84 -20.81 8.01 0.91
N SER A 85 -21.90 8.09 0.15
CA SER A 85 -23.24 7.72 0.60
C SER A 85 -23.77 6.53 -0.19
N PHE A 86 -24.27 5.54 0.53
CA PHE A 86 -24.98 4.40 -0.03
C PHE A 86 -26.49 4.72 -0.14
N SER A 87 -27.05 4.50 -1.32
CA SER A 87 -28.48 4.61 -1.59
C SER A 87 -29.07 3.23 -1.90
N SER A 88 -29.94 2.73 -1.05
CA SER A 88 -30.54 1.39 -1.21
C SER A 88 -31.55 1.36 -2.36
N LEU A 89 -31.61 0.24 -3.07
CA LEU A 89 -32.54 -0.05 -4.16
C LEU A 89 -33.49 -1.18 -3.80
N LEU A 90 -32.97 -2.34 -3.42
CA LEU A 90 -33.77 -3.53 -3.07
C LEU A 90 -33.04 -4.44 -2.09
N THR A 91 -33.79 -5.37 -1.50
CA THR A 91 -33.23 -6.47 -0.70
C THR A 91 -33.29 -7.78 -1.48
N LEU A 92 -32.19 -8.54 -1.48
CA LEU A 92 -32.10 -9.86 -2.06
C LEU A 92 -32.06 -10.92 -0.95
N ASN A 93 -32.95 -11.89 -1.04
CA ASN A 93 -32.99 -13.01 -0.10
C ASN A 93 -32.04 -14.12 -0.57
N ALA A 94 -30.75 -13.96 -0.28
CA ALA A 94 -29.71 -14.95 -0.52
C ALA A 94 -28.69 -14.83 0.62
N ASN A 95 -28.05 -15.93 1.01
CA ASN A 95 -27.02 -15.92 2.06
C ASN A 95 -25.61 -15.75 1.49
N LYS A 96 -25.45 -16.04 0.19
CA LYS A 96 -24.19 -15.99 -0.53
C LYS A 96 -24.44 -15.60 -1.98
N ILE A 97 -23.73 -14.58 -2.42
CA ILE A 97 -23.84 -14.08 -3.80
C ILE A 97 -22.45 -13.94 -4.42
N SER A 98 -22.43 -13.98 -5.74
CA SER A 98 -21.28 -13.65 -6.54
C SER A 98 -21.62 -12.50 -7.49
N VAL A 99 -20.75 -11.49 -7.56
CA VAL A 99 -20.88 -10.38 -8.52
C VAL A 99 -19.91 -10.60 -9.66
N THR A 100 -20.41 -10.45 -10.90
CA THR A 100 -19.65 -10.62 -12.14
C THR A 100 -19.99 -9.52 -13.13
N ARG A 101 -19.35 -9.54 -14.29
CA ARG A 101 -19.76 -8.74 -15.44
C ARG A 101 -21.04 -9.31 -16.07
N ALA A 102 -22.04 -8.45 -16.37
CA ALA A 102 -23.26 -8.83 -17.10
C ALA A 102 -22.95 -8.90 -18.61
N ARG A 103 -22.48 -10.06 -19.08
CA ARG A 103 -22.03 -10.25 -20.49
C ARG A 103 -22.86 -11.25 -21.29
N ARG A 104 -23.88 -11.86 -20.67
CA ARG A 104 -24.78 -12.79 -21.35
C ARG A 104 -25.90 -12.02 -22.05
N TYR A 105 -26.32 -12.46 -23.23
CA TYR A 105 -27.53 -11.97 -23.86
C TYR A 105 -28.75 -12.43 -23.09
N ARG A 106 -29.70 -11.52 -22.92
CA ARG A 106 -30.98 -11.72 -22.22
C ARG A 106 -32.14 -11.33 -23.13
N VAL A 107 -33.31 -11.84 -22.81
CA VAL A 107 -34.55 -11.19 -23.27
C VAL A 107 -35.00 -10.22 -22.17
N GLU A 108 -35.37 -9.01 -22.58
CA GLU A 108 -35.91 -7.97 -21.73
C GLU A 108 -37.34 -7.67 -22.15
N PHE A 109 -38.23 -7.64 -21.16
CA PHE A 109 -39.62 -7.28 -21.36
C PHE A 109 -39.75 -5.77 -21.59
N SER A 110 -40.55 -5.38 -22.60
CA SER A 110 -40.79 -3.96 -22.87
C SER A 110 -41.67 -3.35 -21.78
N GLY A 111 -41.31 -2.13 -21.39
CA GLY A 111 -41.96 -1.40 -20.31
C GLY A 111 -41.04 -1.28 -19.07
N ASN A 112 -41.32 -0.26 -18.27
CA ASN A 112 -40.64 -0.02 -17.01
C ASN A 112 -41.62 -0.29 -15.87
N PHE A 113 -41.09 -0.81 -14.75
CA PHE A 113 -41.86 -1.04 -13.54
C PHE A 113 -41.65 0.14 -12.58
N SER A 114 -42.70 0.52 -11.84
CA SER A 114 -42.64 1.65 -10.89
C SER A 114 -41.79 1.33 -9.67
N ASN A 115 -41.69 0.07 -9.29
CA ASN A 115 -40.92 -0.43 -8.17
C ASN A 115 -40.58 -1.93 -8.32
N PHE A 116 -39.66 -2.43 -7.48
CA PHE A 116 -39.21 -3.81 -7.53
C PHE A 116 -40.29 -4.82 -7.08
N SER A 117 -41.27 -4.42 -6.29
CA SER A 117 -42.40 -5.30 -5.90
C SER A 117 -43.30 -5.59 -7.11
N GLU A 118 -43.58 -4.57 -7.90
CA GLU A 118 -44.34 -4.73 -9.17
C GLU A 118 -43.61 -5.66 -10.16
N ALA A 119 -42.29 -5.44 -10.35
CA ALA A 119 -41.44 -6.30 -11.15
C ALA A 119 -41.43 -7.76 -10.62
N GLY A 120 -41.38 -7.95 -9.31
CA GLY A 120 -41.43 -9.27 -8.67
C GLY A 120 -42.79 -9.98 -8.90
N ASN A 121 -43.89 -9.25 -8.77
CA ASN A 121 -45.23 -9.77 -9.06
C ASN A 121 -45.36 -10.17 -10.55
N PHE A 122 -44.83 -9.38 -11.45
CA PHE A 122 -44.78 -9.71 -12.87
C PHE A 122 -43.99 -10.98 -13.13
N ILE A 123 -42.81 -11.13 -12.53
CA ILE A 123 -41.95 -12.32 -12.63
C ILE A 123 -42.72 -13.57 -12.13
N GLY A 124 -43.42 -13.46 -10.98
CA GLY A 124 -44.18 -14.57 -10.41
C GLY A 124 -45.31 -15.10 -11.28
N ASN A 125 -45.79 -14.30 -12.26
CA ASN A 125 -46.85 -14.67 -13.18
C ASN A 125 -46.31 -15.09 -14.56
N LEU A 126 -45.01 -15.14 -14.78
CA LEU A 126 -44.42 -15.54 -16.04
C LEU A 126 -44.54 -17.06 -16.27
N PRO A 127 -44.84 -17.53 -17.49
CA PRO A 127 -44.80 -18.94 -17.81
C PRO A 127 -43.37 -19.50 -17.70
N GLY A 128 -43.27 -20.82 -17.47
CA GLY A 128 -41.98 -21.52 -17.26
C GLY A 128 -41.00 -21.43 -18.47
N THR A 129 -41.45 -20.97 -19.62
CA THR A 129 -40.62 -20.67 -20.78
C THR A 129 -39.55 -19.59 -20.47
N PHE A 130 -39.88 -18.65 -19.56
CA PHE A 130 -38.98 -17.61 -19.12
C PHE A 130 -38.19 -18.07 -17.90
N THR A 131 -37.16 -18.84 -18.15
CA THR A 131 -36.32 -19.40 -17.09
C THR A 131 -35.45 -18.33 -16.43
N ASN A 132 -35.31 -18.42 -15.10
CA ASN A 132 -34.48 -17.49 -14.34
C ASN A 132 -34.80 -16.01 -14.62
N ALA A 133 -36.08 -15.63 -14.63
CA ALA A 133 -36.48 -14.24 -14.71
C ALA A 133 -36.09 -13.47 -13.45
N PHE A 134 -35.57 -12.26 -13.61
CA PHE A 134 -35.08 -11.42 -12.51
C PHE A 134 -35.27 -9.94 -12.81
N PRO A 135 -35.40 -9.08 -11.79
CA PRO A 135 -35.41 -7.64 -11.96
C PRO A 135 -34.01 -7.12 -12.29
N ALA A 136 -33.94 -6.05 -13.07
CA ALA A 136 -32.73 -5.33 -13.38
C ALA A 136 -32.95 -3.82 -13.18
N TYR A 137 -31.89 -3.10 -12.80
CA TYR A 137 -31.89 -1.64 -12.69
C TYR A 137 -30.92 -1.05 -13.71
N ILE A 138 -31.48 -0.46 -14.77
CA ILE A 138 -30.75 -0.02 -15.95
C ILE A 138 -30.94 1.48 -16.16
N ASN A 139 -29.92 2.29 -15.87
CA ASN A 139 -29.91 3.74 -16.04
C ASN A 139 -31.14 4.45 -15.43
N GLY A 140 -31.54 4.04 -14.22
CA GLY A 140 -32.68 4.62 -13.50
C GLY A 140 -34.00 3.89 -13.73
N ALA A 141 -34.11 2.97 -14.68
CA ALA A 141 -35.32 2.21 -14.94
C ALA A 141 -35.27 0.80 -14.32
N ILE A 142 -36.40 0.36 -13.77
CA ILE A 142 -36.58 -1.02 -13.32
C ILE A 142 -37.19 -1.80 -14.48
N VAL A 143 -36.49 -2.85 -14.93
CA VAL A 143 -36.92 -3.74 -16.01
C VAL A 143 -36.87 -5.20 -15.56
N VAL A 144 -37.50 -6.08 -16.30
CA VAL A 144 -37.42 -7.54 -16.10
C VAL A 144 -36.64 -8.18 -17.23
N ARG A 145 -35.70 -9.02 -16.90
CA ARG A 145 -34.87 -9.82 -17.83
C ARG A 145 -35.04 -11.30 -17.51
N SER A 146 -34.85 -12.12 -18.55
CA SER A 146 -34.99 -13.56 -18.42
C SER A 146 -34.06 -14.29 -19.41
N ASN A 147 -33.91 -15.59 -19.21
CA ASN A 147 -33.13 -16.51 -20.03
C ASN A 147 -31.64 -16.08 -20.13
N SER A 148 -30.81 -16.88 -20.75
CA SER A 148 -29.40 -16.61 -20.90
C SER A 148 -28.85 -17.23 -22.18
N PHE A 149 -28.35 -16.40 -23.08
CA PHE A 149 -27.88 -16.80 -24.38
C PHE A 149 -26.41 -16.42 -24.57
N SER A 150 -25.71 -17.15 -25.43
CA SER A 150 -24.31 -16.84 -25.77
C SER A 150 -24.24 -15.80 -26.91
N THR A 151 -25.23 -15.76 -27.76
CA THR A 151 -25.28 -14.86 -28.91
C THR A 151 -26.61 -14.10 -28.99
N VAL A 152 -26.61 -12.97 -29.70
CA VAL A 152 -27.82 -12.21 -29.98
C VAL A 152 -28.77 -12.98 -30.90
N SER A 153 -28.24 -13.83 -31.81
CA SER A 153 -29.04 -14.67 -32.69
C SER A 153 -29.89 -15.68 -31.93
N GLU A 154 -29.31 -16.33 -30.90
CA GLU A 154 -30.06 -17.25 -30.04
C GLU A 154 -31.18 -16.51 -29.28
N ALA A 155 -30.89 -15.31 -28.74
CA ALA A 155 -31.89 -14.50 -28.05
C ALA A 155 -33.03 -14.08 -28.98
N ASN A 156 -32.71 -13.65 -30.22
CA ASN A 156 -33.71 -13.28 -31.24
C ASN A 156 -34.54 -14.46 -31.70
N ALA A 157 -33.92 -15.65 -31.89
CA ALA A 157 -34.64 -16.87 -32.22
C ALA A 157 -35.64 -17.25 -31.11
N PHE A 158 -35.26 -17.12 -29.85
CA PHE A 158 -36.17 -17.30 -28.71
C PHE A 158 -37.35 -16.33 -28.79
N ILE A 159 -37.09 -15.03 -29.03
CA ILE A 159 -38.12 -13.98 -29.13
C ILE A 159 -39.10 -14.31 -30.27
N SER A 160 -38.61 -14.70 -31.44
CA SER A 160 -39.44 -15.03 -32.60
C SER A 160 -40.37 -16.24 -32.35
N ASN A 161 -39.97 -17.15 -31.48
CA ASN A 161 -40.73 -18.35 -31.11
C ASN A 161 -41.63 -18.17 -29.89
N THR A 162 -41.62 -16.97 -29.26
CA THR A 162 -42.34 -16.66 -28.03
C THR A 162 -43.43 -15.62 -28.29
N GLY A 163 -44.70 -16.01 -28.19
CA GLY A 163 -45.85 -15.11 -28.36
C GLY A 163 -46.29 -14.47 -27.03
N GLY A 164 -47.15 -13.45 -27.12
CA GLY A 164 -47.86 -12.88 -25.97
C GLY A 164 -47.11 -11.80 -25.20
N TYR A 165 -45.85 -11.52 -25.53
CA TYR A 165 -45.03 -10.50 -24.86
C TYR A 165 -44.25 -9.66 -25.87
N THR A 166 -44.09 -8.39 -25.57
CA THR A 166 -43.16 -7.53 -26.33
C THR A 166 -41.78 -7.64 -25.73
N LEU A 167 -40.85 -8.25 -26.44
CA LEU A 167 -39.52 -8.61 -26.00
C LEU A 167 -38.43 -7.97 -26.86
N LYS A 168 -37.27 -7.72 -26.28
CA LYS A 168 -36.05 -7.36 -27.03
C LYS A 168 -34.83 -8.14 -26.52
N ALA A 169 -33.88 -8.43 -27.40
CA ALA A 169 -32.61 -9.00 -27.03
C ALA A 169 -31.68 -7.90 -26.50
N VAL A 170 -31.09 -8.10 -25.33
CA VAL A 170 -30.20 -7.15 -24.69
C VAL A 170 -28.94 -7.83 -24.15
N VAL A 171 -27.87 -7.06 -24.02
CA VAL A 171 -26.63 -7.46 -23.32
C VAL A 171 -26.14 -6.27 -22.47
N GLY A 172 -25.52 -6.55 -21.33
CA GLY A 172 -24.98 -5.48 -20.49
C GLY A 172 -23.84 -4.75 -21.19
N SER A 173 -23.80 -3.43 -21.01
CA SER A 173 -22.69 -2.58 -21.46
C SER A 173 -21.39 -2.86 -20.69
N GLN A 174 -20.36 -2.09 -21.02
CA GLN A 174 -19.09 -2.14 -20.29
C GLN A 174 -19.18 -1.72 -18.80
N ASN A 175 -20.31 -1.13 -18.37
CA ASN A 175 -20.55 -0.76 -16.97
C ASN A 175 -21.47 -1.74 -16.23
N ALA A 176 -22.02 -2.72 -16.93
CA ALA A 176 -23.02 -3.62 -16.36
C ALA A 176 -22.40 -4.73 -15.51
N VAL A 177 -23.02 -5.01 -14.37
CA VAL A 177 -22.68 -6.10 -13.44
C VAL A 177 -23.91 -6.96 -13.17
N ALA A 178 -23.68 -8.23 -12.87
CA ALA A 178 -24.71 -9.21 -12.54
C ALA A 178 -24.46 -9.79 -11.14
N VAL A 179 -25.52 -9.97 -10.38
CA VAL A 179 -25.54 -10.65 -9.08
C VAL A 179 -26.09 -12.07 -9.30
N ILE A 180 -25.31 -13.03 -8.87
CA ILE A 180 -25.62 -14.46 -8.98
C ILE A 180 -25.87 -15.00 -7.55
N ASP A 181 -26.97 -15.66 -7.33
CA ASP A 181 -27.17 -16.49 -6.13
C ASP A 181 -26.23 -17.70 -6.24
N SER A 182 -25.24 -17.76 -5.35
CA SER A 182 -24.21 -18.81 -5.41
C SER A 182 -24.78 -20.21 -5.11
N ALA A 183 -25.86 -20.33 -4.36
CA ALA A 183 -26.49 -21.61 -4.05
C ALA A 183 -27.28 -22.17 -5.25
N LYS A 184 -27.91 -21.30 -6.02
CA LYS A 184 -28.74 -21.67 -7.17
C LYS A 184 -27.98 -21.61 -8.50
N ASN A 185 -26.78 -21.00 -8.50
CA ASN A 185 -26.02 -20.66 -9.69
C ASN A 185 -26.87 -19.90 -10.75
N ALA A 186 -27.69 -18.98 -10.29
CA ALA A 186 -28.65 -18.25 -11.10
C ALA A 186 -28.47 -16.75 -10.93
N THR A 187 -28.56 -16.00 -12.02
CA THR A 187 -28.62 -14.53 -11.98
C THR A 187 -29.91 -14.10 -11.30
N ILE A 188 -29.81 -13.27 -10.29
CA ILE A 188 -30.94 -12.77 -9.51
C ILE A 188 -31.12 -11.26 -9.62
N PHE A 189 -30.14 -10.56 -10.17
CA PHE A 189 -30.19 -9.12 -10.41
C PHE A 189 -29.14 -8.71 -11.43
N GLU A 190 -29.44 -7.72 -12.26
CA GLU A 190 -28.47 -7.01 -13.10
C GLU A 190 -28.56 -5.51 -12.84
N TYR A 191 -27.39 -4.86 -12.83
CA TYR A 191 -27.27 -3.43 -12.59
C TYR A 191 -26.40 -2.77 -13.66
N GLU A 192 -26.87 -1.64 -14.18
CA GLU A 192 -26.12 -0.79 -15.07
C GLU A 192 -26.47 0.68 -14.81
N ASN A 193 -25.47 1.54 -14.59
CA ASN A 193 -25.67 2.98 -14.47
C ASN A 193 -24.43 3.75 -14.92
N GLY A 194 -24.62 4.84 -15.64
CA GLY A 194 -23.54 5.69 -16.13
C GLY A 194 -22.82 6.45 -15.02
N GLU A 195 -23.56 6.90 -13.98
CA GLU A 195 -23.06 7.79 -12.92
C GLU A 195 -22.79 7.10 -11.59
N TYR A 196 -23.36 5.91 -11.37
CA TYR A 196 -23.30 5.19 -10.10
C TYR A 196 -22.72 3.78 -10.30
N ASP A 197 -21.96 3.31 -9.32
CA ASP A 197 -21.53 1.93 -9.18
C ASP A 197 -22.52 1.16 -8.30
N MET A 198 -22.72 -0.13 -8.60
CA MET A 198 -23.53 -0.99 -7.73
C MET A 198 -22.81 -1.24 -6.41
N ALA A 199 -23.58 -1.22 -5.33
CA ALA A 199 -23.07 -1.52 -4.01
C ALA A 199 -23.90 -2.58 -3.30
N VAL A 200 -23.24 -3.42 -2.52
CA VAL A 200 -23.82 -4.53 -1.76
C VAL A 200 -23.54 -4.32 -0.29
N ALA A 201 -24.58 -4.27 0.53
CA ALA A 201 -24.51 -4.15 1.98
C ALA A 201 -25.34 -5.24 2.66
N VAL A 202 -25.27 -5.31 3.99
CA VAL A 202 -26.14 -6.15 4.83
C VAL A 202 -26.86 -5.28 5.87
N ALA A 203 -28.05 -5.70 6.29
CA ALA A 203 -28.82 -4.98 7.31
C ALA A 203 -28.19 -5.11 8.70
N SER A 204 -27.56 -6.26 8.99
CA SER A 204 -26.86 -6.54 10.23
C SER A 204 -25.71 -7.55 10.01
N GLY A 205 -24.79 -7.63 10.95
CA GLY A 205 -23.60 -8.47 10.84
C GLY A 205 -22.55 -7.89 9.88
N TYR A 206 -21.88 -8.77 9.16
CA TYR A 206 -20.75 -8.42 8.31
C TYR A 206 -20.90 -9.00 6.91
N LEU A 207 -20.29 -8.33 5.93
CA LEU A 207 -19.95 -8.90 4.64
C LEU A 207 -18.67 -9.73 4.79
N SER A 208 -18.65 -10.95 4.30
CA SER A 208 -17.43 -11.77 4.30
C SER A 208 -16.85 -11.84 2.89
N SER A 209 -15.54 -11.71 2.76
CA SER A 209 -14.81 -11.93 1.50
C SER A 209 -14.49 -13.43 1.30
N PRO A 210 -14.06 -13.85 0.10
CA PRO A 210 -13.62 -15.22 -0.14
C PRO A 210 -12.50 -15.71 0.79
N ALA A 211 -11.63 -14.78 1.25
CA ALA A 211 -10.57 -15.06 2.21
C ALA A 211 -11.06 -15.14 3.67
N GLY A 212 -12.36 -15.01 3.92
CA GLY A 212 -12.96 -15.05 5.26
C GLY A 212 -12.71 -13.79 6.08
N ASN A 213 -12.30 -12.68 5.47
CA ASN A 213 -12.22 -11.40 6.14
C ASN A 213 -13.62 -10.79 6.28
N LEU A 214 -13.86 -10.07 7.38
CA LEU A 214 -15.16 -9.49 7.73
C LEU A 214 -15.15 -7.98 7.56
N TYR A 215 -16.21 -7.44 6.95
CA TYR A 215 -16.31 -6.02 6.63
C TYR A 215 -17.66 -5.45 7.02
N THR A 216 -17.68 -4.22 7.50
CA THR A 216 -18.89 -3.40 7.64
C THR A 216 -19.12 -2.54 6.41
N GLY A 217 -20.26 -1.84 6.37
CA GLY A 217 -20.59 -0.92 5.28
C GLY A 217 -21.02 -1.66 4.02
N ALA A 218 -20.50 -1.27 2.87
CA ALA A 218 -20.87 -1.83 1.58
C ALA A 218 -19.66 -2.18 0.71
N PHE A 219 -19.77 -3.25 -0.07
CA PHE A 219 -18.87 -3.52 -1.19
C PHE A 219 -19.38 -2.82 -2.44
N VAL A 220 -18.63 -1.87 -2.95
CA VAL A 220 -18.88 -1.19 -4.22
C VAL A 220 -18.22 -1.99 -5.34
N HIS A 221 -18.99 -2.45 -6.28
CA HIS A 221 -18.55 -3.25 -7.42
C HIS A 221 -18.49 -2.40 -8.67
N ARG A 222 -17.30 -2.21 -9.20
CA ARG A 222 -17.05 -1.41 -10.40
C ARG A 222 -16.59 -2.29 -11.55
N ALA A 223 -17.25 -2.12 -12.67
CA ALA A 223 -16.87 -2.79 -13.91
C ALA A 223 -15.54 -2.23 -14.46
N ARG A 224 -14.58 -3.09 -14.78
CA ARG A 224 -13.29 -2.74 -15.38
C ARG A 224 -12.92 -3.72 -16.50
N GLY A 225 -13.09 -3.32 -17.75
CA GLY A 225 -12.81 -4.20 -18.87
C GLY A 225 -13.61 -5.52 -18.78
N ALA A 226 -12.91 -6.65 -18.69
CA ALA A 226 -13.51 -7.98 -18.52
C ALA A 226 -13.78 -8.36 -17.05
N ALA A 227 -13.29 -7.57 -16.09
CA ALA A 227 -13.27 -7.87 -14.69
C ALA A 227 -14.09 -6.88 -13.86
N ILE A 228 -14.11 -7.06 -12.55
CA ILE A 228 -14.69 -6.15 -11.57
C ILE A 228 -13.63 -5.76 -10.55
N GLU A 229 -13.73 -4.54 -10.07
CA GLU A 229 -13.02 -4.03 -8.92
C GLU A 229 -13.95 -4.00 -7.71
N VAL A 230 -13.39 -4.13 -6.50
CA VAL A 230 -14.15 -4.11 -5.26
C VAL A 230 -13.55 -3.08 -4.32
N ILE A 231 -14.40 -2.14 -3.91
CA ILE A 231 -14.04 -1.07 -2.97
C ILE A 231 -14.95 -1.23 -1.76
N ASN A 232 -14.39 -1.19 -0.56
CA ASN A 232 -15.20 -1.15 0.65
C ASN A 232 -15.51 0.31 1.03
N LEU A 233 -16.78 0.64 1.10
CA LEU A 233 -17.31 1.89 1.64
C LEU A 233 -17.79 1.65 3.06
N MET A 234 -17.15 2.28 4.04
CA MET A 234 -17.45 2.09 5.46
C MET A 234 -17.24 3.36 6.27
N SER A 235 -17.63 3.37 7.54
CA SER A 235 -17.29 4.46 8.46
C SER A 235 -15.79 4.48 8.74
N LEU A 236 -15.21 5.68 8.95
CA LEU A 236 -13.81 5.83 9.32
C LEU A 236 -13.51 5.06 10.62
N GLU A 237 -14.39 5.10 11.61
CA GLU A 237 -14.15 4.42 12.89
C GLU A 237 -14.09 2.89 12.73
N ASP A 238 -14.94 2.30 11.88
CA ASP A 238 -14.86 0.86 11.60
C ASP A 238 -13.58 0.50 10.81
N TYR A 239 -13.15 1.37 9.91
CA TYR A 239 -11.86 1.23 9.26
C TYR A 239 -10.71 1.23 10.29
N ILE A 240 -10.71 2.18 11.24
CA ILE A 240 -9.68 2.26 12.29
C ILE A 240 -9.69 1.03 13.21
N LYS A 241 -10.85 0.46 13.55
CA LYS A 241 -10.92 -0.82 14.30
C LYS A 241 -10.18 -1.94 13.55
N GLY A 242 -10.35 -2.01 12.23
CA GLY A 242 -9.64 -2.95 11.38
C GLY A 242 -8.13 -2.70 11.34
N ILE A 243 -7.72 -1.45 11.18
CA ILE A 243 -6.30 -1.06 11.14
C ILE A 243 -5.60 -1.37 12.45
N VAL A 244 -6.15 -0.95 13.60
CA VAL A 244 -5.53 -1.21 14.92
C VAL A 244 -5.31 -2.70 15.14
N SER A 245 -6.28 -3.54 14.77
CA SER A 245 -6.19 -4.99 14.99
C SER A 245 -5.31 -5.73 13.98
N THR A 246 -4.95 -5.09 12.88
CA THR A 246 -4.14 -5.70 11.81
C THR A 246 -2.68 -5.25 11.87
N GLU A 247 -2.44 -3.98 12.17
CA GLU A 247 -1.12 -3.36 12.20
C GLU A 247 -0.35 -3.64 13.49
N ILE A 248 -1.05 -3.70 14.64
CA ILE A 248 -0.46 -4.02 15.93
C ILE A 248 -1.24 -5.13 16.62
N SER A 249 -0.63 -5.76 17.64
CA SER A 249 -1.36 -6.78 18.40
C SER A 249 -2.55 -6.17 19.15
N PRO A 250 -3.77 -6.66 18.93
CA PRO A 250 -4.96 -6.15 19.63
C PRO A 250 -5.00 -6.49 21.14
N ARG A 251 -3.96 -7.18 21.64
CA ARG A 251 -3.76 -7.55 23.04
C ARG A 251 -2.69 -6.70 23.75
N TRP A 252 -2.11 -5.71 23.06
CA TRP A 252 -1.18 -4.78 23.68
C TRP A 252 -1.90 -3.88 24.69
N HIS A 253 -1.13 -3.15 25.49
CA HIS A 253 -1.66 -2.25 26.50
C HIS A 253 -2.64 -1.22 25.94
N ASP A 254 -3.71 -0.89 26.66
CA ASP A 254 -4.78 -0.02 26.18
C ASP A 254 -4.26 1.36 25.70
N GLU A 255 -3.24 1.90 26.37
CA GLU A 255 -2.71 3.22 26.01
C GLU A 255 -1.97 3.21 24.66
N VAL A 256 -1.28 2.13 24.29
CA VAL A 256 -0.72 2.04 22.94
C VAL A 256 -1.81 1.80 21.89
N LEU A 257 -2.86 1.02 22.19
CA LEU A 257 -4.00 0.85 21.29
C LEU A 257 -4.71 2.19 21.02
N LYS A 258 -4.88 3.02 22.06
CA LYS A 258 -5.44 4.38 21.95
C LYS A 258 -4.52 5.31 21.13
N ALA A 259 -3.22 5.34 21.44
CA ALA A 259 -2.24 6.13 20.70
C ALA A 259 -2.22 5.77 19.22
N PHE A 260 -2.20 4.47 18.92
CA PHE A 260 -2.20 3.98 17.55
C PHE A 260 -3.50 4.26 16.81
N ALA A 261 -4.67 4.15 17.47
CA ALA A 261 -5.96 4.52 16.88
C ALA A 261 -6.00 5.98 16.42
N ILE A 262 -5.50 6.90 17.25
CA ILE A 262 -5.39 8.33 16.91
C ILE A 262 -4.42 8.56 15.75
N THR A 263 -3.26 7.89 15.78
CA THR A 263 -2.24 7.96 14.72
C THR A 263 -2.78 7.45 13.39
N ALA A 264 -3.38 6.26 13.37
CA ALA A 264 -3.95 5.64 12.16
C ALA A 264 -5.11 6.47 11.58
N ARG A 265 -5.97 7.03 12.44
CA ARG A 265 -7.06 7.94 12.03
C ARG A 265 -6.51 9.19 11.38
N THR A 266 -5.49 9.81 11.98
CA THR A 266 -4.84 11.02 11.45
C THR A 266 -4.21 10.75 10.10
N TYR A 267 -3.46 9.66 9.96
CA TYR A 267 -2.89 9.23 8.69
C TYR A 267 -3.95 9.04 7.60
N SER A 268 -5.06 8.37 7.93
CA SER A 268 -6.14 8.11 6.98
C SER A 268 -6.79 9.40 6.45
N LEU A 269 -6.89 10.42 7.29
CA LEU A 269 -7.44 11.73 6.90
C LEU A 269 -6.44 12.53 6.07
N HIS A 270 -5.17 12.55 6.46
CA HIS A 270 -4.11 13.25 5.75
C HIS A 270 -3.85 12.65 4.37
N SER A 271 -3.75 11.31 4.30
CA SER A 271 -3.33 10.58 3.09
C SER A 271 -4.48 10.22 2.16
N GLY A 272 -5.71 10.69 2.43
CA GLY A 272 -6.94 10.27 1.78
C GLY A 272 -7.08 10.52 0.27
N ASN A 273 -6.05 11.05 -0.40
CA ASN A 273 -6.07 11.32 -1.85
C ASN A 273 -5.05 10.48 -2.64
N ARG A 274 -4.38 9.52 -2.01
CA ARG A 274 -3.33 8.70 -2.69
C ARG A 274 -3.87 7.94 -3.90
N HIS A 275 -5.13 7.49 -3.86
CA HIS A 275 -5.81 6.74 -4.90
C HIS A 275 -7.03 7.48 -5.47
N ALA A 276 -7.05 8.81 -5.43
CA ALA A 276 -8.19 9.60 -5.92
C ALA A 276 -8.48 9.34 -7.41
N SER A 277 -7.46 9.17 -8.24
CA SER A 277 -7.61 8.80 -9.67
C SER A 277 -8.24 7.42 -9.89
N GLU A 278 -8.17 6.55 -8.89
CA GLU A 278 -8.74 5.21 -8.89
C GLU A 278 -10.12 5.16 -8.21
N GLY A 279 -10.59 6.30 -7.66
CA GLY A 279 -11.91 6.45 -7.07
C GLY A 279 -12.07 5.87 -5.66
N PHE A 280 -10.97 5.74 -4.90
CA PHE A 280 -10.98 5.43 -3.48
C PHE A 280 -9.86 6.22 -2.76
N LYS A 281 -9.85 6.22 -1.43
CA LYS A 281 -8.91 7.02 -0.64
C LYS A 281 -7.61 6.28 -0.36
N LEU A 282 -7.72 5.05 0.12
CA LEU A 282 -6.60 4.21 0.56
C LEU A 282 -6.75 2.80 -0.01
N CYS A 283 -5.66 2.09 -0.22
CA CYS A 283 -5.69 0.66 -0.50
C CYS A 283 -5.55 -0.16 0.79
N ASN A 284 -5.79 -1.45 0.70
CA ASN A 284 -5.74 -2.39 1.81
C ASN A 284 -4.35 -3.02 2.03
N ASP A 285 -3.31 -2.51 1.37
CA ASP A 285 -1.95 -3.05 1.42
C ASP A 285 -0.99 -2.10 2.17
N ILE A 286 0.21 -2.58 2.46
CA ILE A 286 1.31 -1.82 3.11
C ILE A 286 1.67 -0.50 2.42
N HIS A 287 1.29 -0.31 1.16
CA HIS A 287 1.42 0.97 0.46
C HIS A 287 0.66 2.11 1.17
N CYS A 288 -0.49 1.81 1.79
CA CYS A 288 -1.26 2.75 2.59
C CYS A 288 -1.30 2.32 4.06
N GLN A 289 -2.17 1.40 4.40
CA GLN A 289 -2.30 0.76 5.71
C GLN A 289 -2.78 -0.66 5.51
N TYR A 290 -2.18 -1.63 6.19
CA TYR A 290 -2.54 -3.03 6.02
C TYR A 290 -3.91 -3.31 6.64
N PHE A 291 -4.90 -3.61 5.80
CA PHE A 291 -6.30 -3.73 6.18
C PHE A 291 -6.92 -5.06 5.74
N LEU A 292 -7.31 -5.87 6.70
CA LEU A 292 -7.98 -7.16 6.49
C LEU A 292 -9.43 -7.16 7.02
N GLY A 293 -10.09 -6.01 7.03
CA GLY A 293 -11.39 -5.86 7.65
C GLY A 293 -11.33 -5.99 9.18
N LEU A 294 -12.38 -6.52 9.78
CA LEU A 294 -12.55 -6.62 11.23
C LEU A 294 -12.23 -8.03 11.79
N LYS A 295 -11.65 -8.91 10.98
CA LYS A 295 -11.41 -10.33 11.36
C LYS A 295 -10.62 -10.49 12.66
N TYR A 296 -9.66 -9.60 12.90
CA TYR A 296 -8.77 -9.65 14.06
C TYR A 296 -9.16 -8.66 15.16
N ALA A 297 -10.23 -7.88 14.96
CA ALA A 297 -10.72 -6.93 15.95
C ALA A 297 -11.20 -7.65 17.22
N THR A 298 -10.78 -7.12 18.36
CA THR A 298 -11.16 -7.63 19.69
C THR A 298 -12.01 -6.57 20.40
N GLU A 299 -12.69 -6.97 21.47
CA GLU A 299 -13.42 -6.03 22.31
C GLU A 299 -12.49 -4.94 22.87
N GLN A 300 -11.28 -5.33 23.31
CA GLN A 300 -10.27 -4.40 23.82
C GLN A 300 -9.83 -3.39 22.77
N SER A 301 -9.43 -3.83 21.55
CA SER A 301 -9.02 -2.91 20.47
C SER A 301 -10.17 -2.00 20.03
N ASN A 302 -11.39 -2.52 19.96
CA ASN A 302 -12.59 -1.73 19.64
C ASN A 302 -12.90 -0.68 20.72
N ALA A 303 -12.73 -1.02 22.00
CA ALA A 303 -12.90 -0.10 23.12
C ALA A 303 -11.90 1.06 23.05
N ALA A 304 -10.61 0.78 22.72
CA ALA A 304 -9.59 1.80 22.56
C ALA A 304 -9.91 2.78 21.42
N VAL A 305 -10.36 2.27 20.26
CA VAL A 305 -10.81 3.09 19.13
C VAL A 305 -12.01 3.95 19.52
N THR A 306 -12.99 3.37 20.21
CA THR A 306 -14.20 4.07 20.66
C THR A 306 -13.88 5.16 21.68
N ALA A 307 -12.98 4.89 22.64
CA ALA A 307 -12.56 5.85 23.66
C ALA A 307 -11.82 7.06 23.08
N THR A 308 -11.21 6.89 21.89
CA THR A 308 -10.46 7.94 21.18
C THR A 308 -11.19 8.45 19.94
N LYS A 309 -12.49 8.17 19.84
CA LYS A 309 -13.31 8.60 18.71
C LYS A 309 -13.14 10.09 18.42
N ASP A 310 -13.03 10.42 17.14
CA ASP A 310 -12.88 11.80 16.63
C ASP A 310 -11.57 12.51 17.04
N LEU A 311 -10.64 11.86 17.79
CA LEU A 311 -9.35 12.45 18.12
C LEU A 311 -8.35 12.23 16.98
N VAL A 312 -7.61 13.29 16.65
CA VAL A 312 -6.57 13.33 15.62
C VAL A 312 -5.38 14.17 16.08
N ILE A 313 -4.23 13.94 15.45
CA ILE A 313 -3.01 14.70 15.69
C ILE A 313 -2.96 15.88 14.72
N THR A 314 -2.77 17.07 15.23
CA THR A 314 -2.71 18.29 14.43
C THR A 314 -1.40 19.05 14.66
N TYR A 315 -0.96 19.74 13.62
CA TYR A 315 0.09 20.76 13.67
C TYR A 315 -0.44 22.02 13.00
N ASN A 316 -0.39 23.15 13.69
CA ASN A 316 -1.01 24.42 13.23
C ASN A 316 -2.48 24.24 12.79
N GLY A 317 -3.26 23.47 13.55
CA GLY A 317 -4.69 23.23 13.32
C GLY A 317 -5.03 22.31 12.13
N LYS A 318 -4.05 21.67 11.50
CA LYS A 318 -4.25 20.72 10.38
C LYS A 318 -3.80 19.32 10.76
N PRO A 319 -4.48 18.24 10.30
CA PRO A 319 -4.02 16.89 10.49
C PRO A 319 -2.60 16.69 9.92
N ILE A 320 -1.73 16.05 10.69
CA ILE A 320 -0.37 15.76 10.28
C ILE A 320 -0.29 14.52 9.38
N GLU A 321 0.81 14.35 8.67
CA GLU A 321 1.19 13.08 8.06
C GLU A 321 1.71 12.14 9.16
N ALA A 322 0.78 11.47 9.84
CA ALA A 322 1.07 10.64 11.00
C ALA A 322 1.58 9.25 10.58
N VAL A 323 2.75 9.21 9.93
CA VAL A 323 3.40 7.96 9.51
C VAL A 323 3.90 7.16 10.70
N TYR A 324 3.96 5.84 10.56
CA TYR A 324 4.39 4.91 11.59
C TYR A 324 5.11 3.70 10.98
N PHE A 325 5.85 3.00 11.80
CA PHE A 325 6.64 1.83 11.38
C PHE A 325 6.86 0.88 12.56
N SER A 326 7.44 -0.29 12.32
CA SER A 326 7.52 -1.35 13.33
C SER A 326 8.45 -1.01 14.49
N SER A 327 9.77 -0.94 14.27
CA SER A 327 10.78 -0.74 15.31
C SER A 327 11.88 0.21 14.85
N SER A 328 12.29 1.14 15.72
CA SER A 328 13.31 2.15 15.38
C SER A 328 14.74 1.65 15.56
N GLY A 329 14.95 0.69 16.45
CA GLY A 329 16.29 0.31 16.88
C GLY A 329 16.97 1.39 17.75
N GLY A 330 16.18 2.20 18.46
CA GLY A 330 16.63 3.17 19.46
C GLY A 330 16.50 4.65 19.07
N SER A 331 16.25 4.97 17.80
CA SER A 331 16.00 6.36 17.36
C SER A 331 15.15 6.39 16.10
N THR A 332 14.34 7.44 15.91
CA THR A 332 13.62 7.66 14.66
C THR A 332 14.45 8.47 13.67
N GLU A 333 13.99 8.52 12.41
CA GLU A 333 14.60 9.28 11.33
C GLU A 333 13.80 10.56 11.02
N THR A 334 14.47 11.59 10.50
CA THR A 334 13.78 12.78 9.97
C THR A 334 13.13 12.49 8.61
N HIS A 335 11.99 13.15 8.36
CA HIS A 335 11.30 13.04 7.07
C HIS A 335 12.23 13.40 5.88
N SER A 336 13.01 14.48 5.98
CA SER A 336 13.88 14.94 4.90
C SER A 336 15.02 13.97 4.59
N ASP A 337 15.60 13.34 5.61
CA ASP A 337 16.67 12.36 5.42
C ASP A 337 16.14 11.02 4.89
N ALA A 338 14.89 10.66 5.27
CA ALA A 338 14.27 9.43 4.80
C ALA A 338 13.80 9.50 3.35
N TRP A 339 13.15 10.60 2.95
CA TRP A 339 12.47 10.70 1.65
C TRP A 339 12.91 11.88 0.79
N GLY A 340 13.80 12.72 1.30
CA GLY A 340 14.24 13.94 0.62
C GLY A 340 13.25 15.10 0.76
N GLY A 341 13.58 16.21 0.08
CA GLY A 341 12.78 17.43 0.12
C GLY A 341 13.17 18.38 1.27
N GLU A 342 12.53 19.54 1.30
CA GLU A 342 12.71 20.51 2.37
C GLU A 342 12.02 20.02 3.67
N LEU A 343 12.40 20.61 4.80
CA LEU A 343 11.78 20.39 6.14
C LEU A 343 10.32 20.92 6.18
N THR A 344 9.47 20.40 5.30
CA THR A 344 8.06 20.80 5.21
C THR A 344 7.21 20.16 6.31
N ARG A 345 7.78 19.23 7.09
CA ARG A 345 7.11 18.49 8.16
C ARG A 345 7.90 18.59 9.46
N PRO A 346 7.85 19.76 10.13
CA PRO A 346 8.67 20.03 11.32
C PRO A 346 8.30 19.15 12.54
N TYR A 347 7.22 18.43 12.46
CA TYR A 347 6.78 17.46 13.46
C TYR A 347 7.35 16.04 13.24
N LEU A 348 8.00 15.76 12.11
CA LEU A 348 8.66 14.48 11.79
C LEU A 348 10.17 14.65 11.82
N VAL A 349 10.71 14.82 13.01
CA VAL A 349 12.13 14.93 13.28
C VAL A 349 12.65 13.66 13.96
N SER A 350 13.95 13.47 13.95
CA SER A 350 14.59 12.38 14.68
C SER A 350 14.41 12.57 16.19
N VAL A 351 14.00 11.50 16.88
CA VAL A 351 13.89 11.44 18.33
C VAL A 351 14.57 10.18 18.84
N GLU A 352 15.27 10.31 19.99
CA GLU A 352 15.86 9.18 20.69
C GLU A 352 14.79 8.44 21.50
N LEU A 353 14.84 7.12 21.51
CA LEU A 353 13.86 6.24 22.14
C LEU A 353 14.55 5.26 23.11
N PRO A 354 15.12 5.77 24.22
CA PRO A 354 15.93 4.96 25.14
C PRO A 354 15.14 3.86 25.86
N LEU A 355 13.81 3.93 25.86
CA LEU A 355 12.96 2.91 26.46
C LEU A 355 12.58 1.79 25.49
N GLU A 356 12.87 1.91 24.18
CA GLU A 356 12.59 0.86 23.22
C GLU A 356 13.51 -0.35 23.44
N LYS A 357 12.91 -1.47 23.81
CA LYS A 357 13.60 -2.75 24.04
C LYS A 357 13.70 -3.55 22.74
N TYR A 358 14.21 -2.91 21.68
CA TYR A 358 14.23 -3.53 20.33
C TYR A 358 14.99 -4.87 20.30
N GLU A 359 15.92 -5.11 21.20
CA GLU A 359 16.67 -6.37 21.32
C GLU A 359 15.76 -7.55 21.70
N ASP A 360 14.64 -7.30 22.38
CA ASP A 360 13.67 -8.30 22.80
C ASP A 360 12.68 -8.68 21.67
N TYR A 361 12.71 -7.99 20.54
CA TYR A 361 11.73 -8.20 19.47
C TYR A 361 12.31 -9.02 18.33
N ASN A 362 11.52 -10.01 17.85
CA ASN A 362 11.89 -10.81 16.72
C ASN A 362 12.16 -9.94 15.49
N ASN A 363 13.30 -10.16 14.85
CA ASN A 363 13.75 -9.46 13.65
C ASN A 363 14.04 -7.95 13.81
N ALA A 364 14.00 -7.39 15.01
CA ALA A 364 14.41 -6.00 15.23
C ALA A 364 15.92 -5.82 15.34
N VAL A 365 16.66 -6.89 15.63
CA VAL A 365 18.13 -6.98 15.44
C VAL A 365 18.39 -8.06 14.40
N TRP A 366 19.16 -7.73 13.39
CA TRP A 366 19.35 -8.62 12.25
C TRP A 366 20.75 -8.51 11.64
N LYS A 367 21.21 -9.63 11.10
CA LYS A 367 22.49 -9.70 10.40
C LYS A 367 22.34 -10.62 9.17
N ASN A 368 22.64 -10.08 8.00
CA ASN A 368 22.56 -10.80 6.74
C ASN A 368 23.92 -10.77 6.05
N ILE A 369 24.30 -11.91 5.47
CA ILE A 369 25.57 -12.09 4.79
C ILE A 369 25.26 -12.49 3.36
N VAL A 370 25.91 -11.85 2.39
CA VAL A 370 25.67 -12.08 0.98
C VAL A 370 26.95 -11.99 0.18
N SER A 371 27.14 -12.88 -0.78
CA SER A 371 28.28 -12.84 -1.69
C SER A 371 28.15 -11.64 -2.68
N PRO A 372 29.28 -11.12 -3.19
CA PRO A 372 29.29 -10.08 -4.21
C PRO A 372 28.43 -10.43 -5.43
N LYS A 373 28.47 -11.66 -5.88
CA LYS A 373 27.70 -12.16 -7.02
C LYS A 373 26.19 -12.12 -6.76
N GLU A 374 25.74 -12.72 -5.66
CA GLU A 374 24.32 -12.75 -5.30
C GLU A 374 23.75 -11.34 -5.08
N LEU A 375 24.54 -10.46 -4.42
CA LEU A 375 24.14 -9.06 -4.25
C LEU A 375 23.98 -8.35 -5.59
N SER A 376 24.94 -8.58 -6.52
CA SER A 376 24.89 -7.98 -7.86
C SER A 376 23.68 -8.45 -8.66
N GLU A 377 23.38 -9.75 -8.62
CA GLU A 377 22.21 -10.33 -9.27
C GLU A 377 20.90 -9.77 -8.68
N PHE A 378 20.83 -9.67 -7.36
CA PHE A 378 19.68 -9.08 -6.68
C PHE A 378 19.46 -7.62 -7.08
N LEU A 379 20.51 -6.79 -7.01
CA LEU A 379 20.41 -5.35 -7.32
C LEU A 379 20.01 -5.11 -8.78
N ARG A 380 20.53 -5.89 -9.72
CA ARG A 380 20.21 -5.75 -11.15
C ARG A 380 18.81 -6.25 -11.53
N ASN A 381 18.34 -7.33 -10.90
CA ASN A 381 17.18 -8.07 -11.43
C ASN A 381 15.95 -8.02 -10.53
N THR A 382 16.12 -7.95 -9.23
CA THR A 382 15.03 -8.20 -8.26
C THR A 382 14.75 -7.01 -7.35
N SER A 383 15.76 -6.16 -7.07
CA SER A 383 15.58 -4.95 -6.26
C SER A 383 14.55 -4.00 -6.89
N SER A 384 13.75 -3.35 -6.06
CA SER A 384 12.86 -2.25 -6.49
C SER A 384 13.63 -1.10 -7.15
N TYR A 385 14.94 -1.05 -6.96
CA TYR A 385 15.87 -0.11 -7.59
C TYR A 385 16.61 -0.70 -8.80
N SER A 386 16.23 -1.89 -9.28
CA SER A 386 16.90 -2.59 -10.37
C SER A 386 17.09 -1.73 -11.63
N SER A 387 16.14 -0.87 -11.96
CA SER A 387 16.27 0.06 -13.10
C SER A 387 17.45 1.03 -12.99
N ARG A 388 17.93 1.35 -11.77
CA ARG A 388 19.11 2.19 -11.55
C ARG A 388 20.41 1.42 -11.66
N PHE A 389 20.38 0.12 -11.40
CA PHE A 389 21.56 -0.75 -11.44
C PHE A 389 21.74 -1.43 -12.80
N ASN A 390 20.62 -1.78 -13.45
CA ASN A 390 20.67 -2.45 -14.75
C ASN A 390 21.25 -1.52 -15.84
N GLY A 391 22.22 -2.02 -16.58
CA GLY A 391 22.95 -1.25 -17.59
C GLY A 391 24.09 -0.38 -17.05
N VAL A 392 24.18 -0.16 -15.73
CA VAL A 392 25.29 0.55 -15.08
C VAL A 392 26.24 -0.45 -14.42
N ILE A 393 25.75 -1.29 -13.53
CA ILE A 393 26.54 -2.32 -12.86
C ILE A 393 26.64 -3.55 -13.76
N ASN A 394 27.83 -3.83 -14.25
CA ASN A 394 28.12 -4.90 -15.22
C ASN A 394 28.93 -6.07 -14.61
N GLY A 395 29.64 -5.80 -13.52
CA GLY A 395 30.44 -6.77 -12.76
C GLY A 395 29.81 -7.11 -11.42
N ASP A 396 30.49 -7.96 -10.67
CA ASP A 396 30.14 -8.20 -9.26
C ASP A 396 30.44 -6.94 -8.45
N ILE A 397 29.64 -6.68 -7.42
CA ILE A 397 29.87 -5.54 -6.52
C ILE A 397 31.23 -5.73 -5.83
N ALA A 398 32.09 -4.72 -5.96
CA ALA A 398 33.41 -4.71 -5.34
C ALA A 398 33.42 -3.91 -4.04
N LYS A 399 32.57 -2.88 -3.94
CA LYS A 399 32.59 -1.96 -2.81
C LYS A 399 31.21 -1.36 -2.55
N ILE A 400 30.86 -1.24 -1.30
CA ILE A 400 29.78 -0.38 -0.82
C ILE A 400 30.40 0.63 0.13
N LYS A 401 30.28 1.93 -0.19
CA LYS A 401 30.81 3.00 0.64
C LYS A 401 29.66 3.82 1.22
N ILE A 402 29.57 3.88 2.53
CA ILE A 402 28.69 4.81 3.23
C ILE A 402 29.30 6.21 3.11
N ASN A 403 28.63 7.10 2.39
CA ASN A 403 29.07 8.48 2.21
C ASN A 403 28.57 9.37 3.34
N GLU A 404 27.32 9.15 3.78
CA GLU A 404 26.69 10.00 4.79
C GLU A 404 25.68 9.22 5.64
N ARG A 405 25.62 9.58 6.93
CA ARG A 405 24.62 9.14 7.89
C ARG A 405 23.81 10.34 8.38
N SER A 406 22.56 10.12 8.71
CA SER A 406 21.71 11.10 9.37
C SER A 406 22.21 11.40 10.79
N ASN A 407 22.06 12.62 11.22
CA ASN A 407 22.41 13.05 12.58
C ASN A 407 21.15 13.64 13.26
N PRO A 408 20.75 13.18 14.46
CA PRO A 408 21.47 12.23 15.34
C PRO A 408 21.13 10.75 15.11
N SER A 409 20.19 10.37 14.25
CA SER A 409 19.63 9.00 14.14
C SER A 409 20.65 7.92 13.77
N GLY A 410 21.71 8.27 13.05
CA GLY A 410 22.73 7.32 12.58
C GLY A 410 22.33 6.49 11.35
N TYR A 411 21.13 6.66 10.80
CA TYR A 411 20.69 5.97 9.59
C TYR A 411 21.59 6.27 8.40
N ILE A 412 21.85 5.28 7.54
CA ILE A 412 22.59 5.52 6.28
C ILE A 412 21.67 6.28 5.32
N LYS A 413 22.05 7.48 4.91
CA LYS A 413 21.28 8.31 3.98
C LYS A 413 21.96 8.58 2.63
N ASP A 414 23.23 8.21 2.48
CA ASP A 414 23.93 8.24 1.20
C ASP A 414 24.93 7.09 1.11
N VAL A 415 24.83 6.29 0.06
CA VAL A 415 25.71 5.15 -0.18
C VAL A 415 26.08 5.06 -1.65
N ALA A 416 27.36 4.75 -1.93
CA ALA A 416 27.88 4.45 -3.24
C ALA A 416 28.14 2.95 -3.39
N VAL A 417 27.58 2.33 -4.41
CA VAL A 417 27.73 0.91 -4.76
C VAL A 417 28.57 0.82 -6.04
N THR A 418 29.74 0.21 -5.97
CA THR A 418 30.71 0.14 -7.08
C THR A 418 30.98 -1.31 -7.44
N ASP A 419 30.98 -1.64 -8.74
CA ASP A 419 31.35 -2.98 -9.24
C ASP A 419 32.87 -3.12 -9.48
N LYS A 420 33.31 -4.35 -9.82
CA LYS A 420 34.72 -4.65 -10.13
C LYS A 420 35.26 -3.87 -11.34
N ASN A 421 34.40 -3.36 -12.18
CA ASN A 421 34.76 -2.56 -13.37
C ASN A 421 34.84 -1.05 -13.07
N GLY A 422 34.55 -0.65 -11.82
CA GLY A 422 34.58 0.74 -11.38
C GLY A 422 33.27 1.51 -11.63
N ASN A 423 32.24 0.86 -12.17
CA ASN A 423 30.94 1.49 -12.37
C ASN A 423 30.25 1.71 -11.01
N THR A 424 29.68 2.90 -10.81
CA THR A 424 29.13 3.28 -9.50
C THR A 424 27.69 3.78 -9.62
N VAL A 425 26.83 3.30 -8.72
CA VAL A 425 25.48 3.81 -8.48
C VAL A 425 25.41 4.41 -7.08
N ASN A 426 24.93 5.66 -6.99
CA ASN A 426 24.68 6.33 -5.72
C ASN A 426 23.20 6.23 -5.35
N ILE A 427 22.93 5.92 -4.09
CA ILE A 427 21.58 5.87 -3.50
C ILE A 427 21.54 6.90 -2.38
N LYS A 428 20.57 7.81 -2.47
CA LYS A 428 20.34 8.86 -1.48
C LYS A 428 19.00 8.62 -0.77
N ASN A 429 18.88 9.18 0.43
CA ASN A 429 17.77 9.07 1.36
C ASN A 429 17.70 7.68 2.04
N SER A 430 17.51 7.68 3.33
CA SER A 430 17.64 6.46 4.14
C SER A 430 16.60 5.39 3.78
N ASP A 431 15.38 5.77 3.46
CA ASP A 431 14.36 4.81 3.01
C ASP A 431 14.67 4.23 1.63
N SER A 432 15.26 5.02 0.74
CA SER A 432 15.76 4.53 -0.55
C SER A 432 16.89 3.51 -0.39
N VAL A 433 17.79 3.73 0.58
CA VAL A 433 18.85 2.75 0.92
C VAL A 433 18.23 1.45 1.44
N ARG A 434 17.30 1.53 2.38
CA ARG A 434 16.56 0.37 2.89
C ARG A 434 15.86 -0.41 1.77
N ILE A 435 15.13 0.28 0.89
CA ILE A 435 14.38 -0.35 -0.22
C ILE A 435 15.34 -0.97 -1.24
N ALA A 436 16.44 -0.31 -1.57
CA ALA A 436 17.42 -0.84 -2.53
C ALA A 436 18.01 -2.17 -2.04
N PHE A 437 18.26 -2.30 -0.74
CA PHE A 437 18.78 -3.51 -0.12
C PHE A 437 17.70 -4.35 0.60
N SER A 438 16.43 -4.23 0.26
CA SER A 438 15.27 -4.78 1.00
C SER A 438 15.31 -6.28 1.29
N ARG A 439 16.10 -7.06 0.56
CA ARG A 439 16.33 -8.48 0.85
C ARG A 439 17.28 -8.70 2.03
N TYR A 440 18.15 -7.74 2.32
CA TYR A 440 19.25 -7.85 3.27
C TYR A 440 19.16 -6.83 4.39
N ALA A 441 18.29 -5.82 4.25
CA ALA A 441 18.14 -4.71 5.19
C ALA A 441 16.68 -4.45 5.54
N ASN A 442 16.34 -4.54 6.82
CA ASN A 442 15.00 -4.24 7.36
C ASN A 442 14.84 -2.74 7.70
N SER A 443 15.95 -2.05 7.90
CA SER A 443 16.04 -0.62 8.21
C SER A 443 17.34 -0.05 7.62
N ALA A 444 17.42 1.26 7.45
CA ALA A 444 18.67 1.94 7.13
C ALA A 444 19.54 2.23 8.37
N ASN A 445 19.06 1.88 9.57
CA ASN A 445 19.84 1.90 10.81
C ASN A 445 20.73 0.65 10.88
N MET A 446 21.83 0.66 10.12
CA MET A 446 22.70 -0.49 9.93
C MET A 446 24.16 -0.08 9.66
N ASP A 447 25.05 -1.05 9.78
CA ASP A 447 26.39 -1.03 9.20
C ASP A 447 26.46 -1.97 7.98
N ILE A 448 27.28 -1.59 7.01
CA ILE A 448 27.61 -2.41 5.85
C ILE A 448 29.13 -2.53 5.80
N TYR A 449 29.63 -3.75 5.91
CA TYR A 449 31.06 -4.01 5.89
C TYR A 449 31.34 -5.33 5.14
N THR A 450 32.60 -5.62 4.88
CA THR A 450 33.03 -6.88 4.28
C THR A 450 33.56 -7.81 5.36
N SER A 451 33.25 -9.09 5.23
CA SER A 451 33.85 -10.17 6.01
C SER A 451 34.50 -11.16 5.06
N PHE A 452 35.65 -11.71 5.46
CA PHE A 452 36.35 -12.72 4.65
C PHE A 452 35.88 -14.12 4.98
N SER A 453 35.65 -14.93 3.95
CA SER A 453 35.39 -16.35 4.08
C SER A 453 36.70 -17.09 4.36
N TYR A 454 36.70 -17.96 5.34
CA TYR A 454 37.79 -18.89 5.56
C TYR A 454 37.73 -20.02 4.54
N PRO A 455 38.77 -20.24 3.72
CA PRO A 455 38.74 -21.30 2.71
C PRO A 455 38.80 -22.73 3.22
N ILE A 456 38.97 -22.98 4.54
CA ILE A 456 39.32 -24.31 5.07
C ILE A 456 38.49 -24.75 6.28
N TYR A 457 37.38 -24.06 6.66
CA TYR A 457 36.65 -24.50 7.84
C TYR A 457 35.15 -24.70 7.62
N LYS A 458 34.63 -25.70 8.35
CA LYS A 458 33.23 -26.12 8.34
C LYS A 458 32.31 -24.95 8.71
N LYS A 459 31.08 -25.04 8.29
CA LYS A 459 29.94 -24.13 8.50
C LYS A 459 29.74 -23.56 9.94
N SER A 460 30.65 -23.86 10.89
CA SER A 460 30.63 -23.51 12.30
C SER A 460 31.70 -22.50 12.75
N ASP A 461 32.57 -22.02 11.85
CA ASP A 461 33.65 -21.11 12.26
C ASP A 461 33.19 -19.64 12.13
N PRO A 462 33.52 -18.78 13.11
CA PRO A 462 33.14 -17.37 13.07
C PRO A 462 33.83 -16.64 11.93
N LEU A 463 33.06 -15.85 11.19
CA LEU A 463 33.56 -14.92 10.18
C LEU A 463 34.46 -13.86 10.85
N ILE A 464 35.58 -13.51 10.22
CA ILE A 464 36.41 -12.38 10.66
C ILE A 464 35.83 -11.11 10.03
N GLU A 465 35.31 -10.24 10.88
CA GLU A 465 34.75 -8.95 10.48
C GLU A 465 35.85 -7.92 10.31
N THR A 466 35.91 -7.23 9.19
CA THR A 466 36.96 -6.24 8.89
C THR A 466 36.90 -5.01 9.79
N LYS A 467 35.73 -4.71 10.37
CA LYS A 467 35.61 -3.61 11.35
C LYS A 467 36.44 -3.83 12.61
N ASP A 468 36.77 -5.08 12.92
CA ASP A 468 37.48 -5.48 14.14
C ASP A 468 38.97 -5.83 13.90
N LEU A 469 39.48 -5.62 12.68
CA LEU A 469 40.86 -5.88 12.34
C LEU A 469 41.74 -4.62 12.53
N TYR A 470 42.69 -4.73 13.42
CA TYR A 470 43.70 -3.71 13.68
C TYR A 470 45.09 -4.29 13.51
N VAL A 471 46.01 -3.51 12.90
CA VAL A 471 47.44 -3.80 12.93
C VAL A 471 48.05 -3.16 14.16
N LEU A 472 48.72 -3.94 15.02
CA LEU A 472 49.64 -3.43 16.02
C LEU A 472 50.98 -3.21 15.35
N SER A 473 51.41 -1.96 15.24
CA SER A 473 52.78 -1.64 14.83
C SER A 473 53.77 -1.99 15.97
N GLY A 474 55.03 -2.18 15.62
CA GLY A 474 56.09 -2.55 16.60
C GLY A 474 56.28 -1.53 17.73
N ASN A 475 55.71 -0.34 17.67
CA ASN A 475 55.67 0.68 18.69
C ASN A 475 54.36 0.65 19.56
N GLY A 476 53.53 -0.36 19.41
CA GLY A 476 52.30 -0.53 20.18
C GLY A 476 51.11 0.31 19.72
N GLN A 477 51.19 1.03 18.59
CA GLN A 477 50.04 1.75 18.04
C GLN A 477 49.15 0.81 17.22
N ALA A 478 47.87 0.80 17.55
CA ALA A 478 46.85 0.09 16.79
C ALA A 478 46.29 1.00 15.66
N SER A 479 46.39 0.56 14.44
CA SER A 479 45.74 1.22 13.28
C SER A 479 44.77 0.26 12.60
N LYS A 480 43.62 0.78 12.20
CA LYS A 480 42.62 0.00 11.48
C LYS A 480 43.18 -0.40 10.11
N ILE A 481 43.02 -1.66 9.73
CA ILE A 481 43.51 -2.13 8.43
C ILE A 481 42.66 -1.50 7.32
N ALA A 482 43.31 -0.72 6.44
CA ALA A 482 42.77 -0.42 5.13
C ALA A 482 43.14 -1.62 4.21
N ILE A 483 42.14 -2.40 3.78
CA ILE A 483 42.40 -3.60 3.00
C ILE A 483 42.49 -3.18 1.53
N GLU A 484 43.71 -2.98 1.05
CA GLU A 484 44.03 -2.77 -0.38
C GLU A 484 44.87 -3.93 -0.96
N ALA A 485 45.21 -4.93 -0.11
CA ALA A 485 46.07 -6.06 -0.49
C ALA A 485 45.25 -7.30 -0.84
N ASP A 486 45.68 -8.06 -1.80
CA ASP A 486 45.06 -9.34 -2.22
C ASP A 486 45.13 -10.44 -1.16
N GLU A 487 45.98 -10.28 -0.16
CA GLU A 487 46.18 -11.18 0.97
C GLU A 487 46.46 -10.45 2.27
N ILE A 488 45.82 -10.91 3.36
CA ILE A 488 46.12 -10.49 4.72
C ILE A 488 46.84 -11.62 5.45
N ASN A 489 47.98 -11.31 6.04
CA ASN A 489 48.74 -12.23 6.86
C ASN A 489 48.53 -11.88 8.35
N ILE A 490 47.92 -12.80 9.10
CA ILE A 490 47.76 -12.66 10.56
C ILE A 490 48.76 -13.56 11.27
N LEU A 491 49.62 -12.98 12.11
CA LEU A 491 50.55 -13.71 12.96
C LEU A 491 49.90 -13.94 14.33
N SER A 492 49.79 -15.20 14.73
CA SER A 492 49.25 -15.59 16.03
C SER A 492 50.26 -16.48 16.76
N ALA A 493 50.05 -16.74 18.06
CA ALA A 493 50.84 -17.69 18.81
C ALA A 493 50.84 -19.12 18.20
N LYS A 494 49.91 -19.42 17.29
CA LYS A 494 49.81 -20.69 16.56
C LYS A 494 50.43 -20.65 15.14
N GLY A 495 51.14 -19.54 14.81
CA GLY A 495 51.79 -19.34 13.52
C GLY A 495 51.13 -18.30 12.63
N LYS A 496 51.72 -18.13 11.43
CA LYS A 496 51.23 -17.24 10.39
C LYS A 496 50.04 -17.87 9.66
N LYS A 497 48.94 -17.13 9.54
CA LYS A 497 47.81 -17.50 8.66
C LYS A 497 47.63 -16.43 7.58
N THR A 498 47.48 -16.84 6.36
CA THR A 498 47.23 -16.00 5.19
C THR A 498 45.76 -16.10 4.82
N PHE A 499 45.12 -14.96 4.60
CA PHE A 499 43.73 -14.84 4.16
C PHE A 499 43.72 -14.17 2.79
N SER A 500 43.04 -14.78 1.83
CA SER A 500 42.76 -14.16 0.56
C SER A 500 41.67 -13.09 0.77
N THR A 501 41.92 -11.89 0.27
CA THR A 501 40.95 -10.79 0.26
C THR A 501 40.06 -10.85 -0.98
N SER A 502 40.35 -11.75 -1.93
CA SER A 502 39.55 -11.95 -3.15
C SER A 502 38.22 -12.67 -2.90
N GLU A 503 38.10 -13.41 -1.79
CA GLU A 503 36.84 -14.06 -1.36
C GLU A 503 36.29 -13.40 -0.13
N TYR A 504 35.39 -12.47 -0.32
CA TYR A 504 34.70 -11.74 0.74
C TYR A 504 33.19 -11.81 0.56
N ASN A 505 32.47 -11.56 1.64
CA ASN A 505 31.03 -11.33 1.64
C ASN A 505 30.71 -9.94 2.16
N PHE A 506 29.61 -9.37 1.72
CA PHE A 506 29.03 -8.20 2.36
C PHE A 506 28.21 -8.64 3.56
N VAL A 507 28.35 -7.91 4.66
CA VAL A 507 27.56 -8.08 5.87
C VAL A 507 26.71 -6.83 6.05
N PHE A 508 25.42 -7.05 6.17
CA PHE A 508 24.43 -6.06 6.57
C PHE A 508 24.06 -6.36 8.03
N ASP A 509 24.46 -5.50 8.95
CA ASP A 509 24.31 -5.69 10.39
C ASP A 509 23.53 -4.51 10.94
N GLY A 510 22.30 -4.72 11.37
CA GLY A 510 21.42 -3.62 11.66
C GLY A 510 20.36 -3.90 12.71
N LYS A 511 19.63 -2.85 12.99
CA LYS A 511 18.56 -2.82 13.98
C LYS A 511 17.38 -1.98 13.48
N GLY A 512 16.19 -2.26 14.04
CA GLY A 512 14.95 -1.66 13.62
C GLY A 512 14.32 -2.37 12.41
N TRP A 513 13.08 -2.00 12.12
CA TRP A 513 12.28 -2.51 11.01
C TRP A 513 11.35 -1.43 10.47
N GLY A 514 11.53 -1.06 9.20
CA GLY A 514 10.73 -0.05 8.52
C GLY A 514 11.52 1.21 8.15
N HIS A 515 10.79 2.25 7.75
CA HIS A 515 11.38 3.49 7.24
C HIS A 515 11.98 4.42 8.33
N GLY A 516 11.64 4.19 9.59
CA GLY A 516 12.21 4.94 10.71
C GLY A 516 11.51 6.26 11.06
N VAL A 517 10.57 6.76 10.28
CA VAL A 517 9.97 8.10 10.46
C VAL A 517 8.66 8.03 11.25
N GLY A 518 8.47 8.92 12.22
CA GLY A 518 7.26 9.02 13.04
C GLY A 518 7.17 7.96 14.13
N MET A 519 5.99 7.35 14.36
CA MET A 519 5.78 6.49 15.52
C MET A 519 6.32 5.07 15.31
N SER A 520 7.28 4.65 16.14
CA SER A 520 7.67 3.24 16.29
C SER A 520 6.59 2.50 17.08
N GLN A 521 6.01 1.44 16.49
CA GLN A 521 4.96 0.63 17.12
C GLN A 521 5.46 -0.04 18.40
N TYR A 522 6.67 -0.62 18.36
CA TYR A 522 7.26 -1.27 19.52
C TYR A 522 7.74 -0.29 20.59
N ALA A 523 8.31 0.86 20.21
CA ALA A 523 8.65 1.88 21.20
C ALA A 523 7.40 2.45 21.89
N ALA A 524 6.30 2.65 21.15
CA ALA A 524 5.01 3.06 21.72
C ALA A 524 4.47 2.01 22.70
N LYS A 525 4.64 0.71 22.42
CA LYS A 525 4.30 -0.39 23.33
C LYS A 525 5.13 -0.28 24.63
N ASP A 526 6.43 -0.11 24.51
CA ASP A 526 7.32 -0.05 25.68
C ASP A 526 7.05 1.19 26.55
N LEU A 527 6.72 2.33 25.94
CA LEU A 527 6.26 3.52 26.65
C LEU A 527 4.97 3.26 27.42
N ALA A 528 3.98 2.59 26.81
CA ALA A 528 2.75 2.23 27.51
C ALA A 528 3.00 1.27 28.69
N GLU A 529 3.87 0.28 28.52
CA GLU A 529 4.30 -0.64 29.59
C GLU A 529 5.09 0.07 30.69
N ALA A 530 5.76 1.17 30.39
CA ALA A 530 6.43 2.04 31.35
C ALA A 530 5.46 3.02 32.07
N GLY A 531 4.15 2.99 31.73
CA GLY A 531 3.10 3.76 32.38
C GLY A 531 2.77 5.10 31.71
N TYR A 532 3.29 5.37 30.51
CA TYR A 532 2.93 6.57 29.75
C TYR A 532 1.51 6.45 29.18
N LEU A 533 0.77 7.54 29.24
CA LEU A 533 -0.58 7.64 28.67
C LEU A 533 -0.52 7.95 27.17
N TYR A 534 -1.57 7.64 26.42
CA TYR A 534 -1.62 7.83 24.97
C TYR A 534 -1.22 9.25 24.47
N PRO A 535 -1.55 10.36 25.18
CA PRO A 535 -1.12 11.69 24.72
C PRO A 535 0.40 11.89 24.82
N GLU A 536 1.02 11.30 25.85
CA GLU A 536 2.47 11.36 26.08
C GLU A 536 3.20 10.48 25.06
N ILE A 537 2.67 9.27 24.80
CA ILE A 537 3.18 8.36 23.77
C ILE A 537 3.19 9.06 22.41
N ILE A 538 2.08 9.67 21.98
CA ILE A 538 2.01 10.37 20.70
C ILE A 538 3.02 11.52 20.63
N LYS A 539 3.15 12.32 21.69
CA LYS A 539 4.07 13.46 21.75
C LYS A 539 5.54 13.04 21.75
N ALA A 540 5.86 11.81 22.15
CA ALA A 540 7.21 11.27 22.08
C ALA A 540 7.71 11.12 20.64
N PHE A 541 6.83 10.96 19.65
CA PHE A 541 7.18 10.73 18.25
C PHE A 541 6.94 11.92 17.33
N TYR A 542 6.01 12.81 17.68
CA TYR A 542 5.63 13.95 16.84
C TYR A 542 5.83 15.26 17.61
N THR A 543 6.75 16.07 17.13
CA THR A 543 7.18 17.29 17.84
C THR A 543 6.20 18.45 17.59
N GLY A 544 5.87 19.20 18.65
CA GLY A 544 5.08 20.43 18.57
C GLY A 544 3.62 20.25 18.16
N ILE A 545 3.08 19.04 18.30
CA ILE A 545 1.72 18.69 17.90
C ILE A 545 0.68 18.96 19.00
N THR A 546 -0.58 19.00 18.60
CA THR A 546 -1.76 19.00 19.46
C THR A 546 -2.67 17.83 19.11
N ILE A 547 -3.31 17.22 20.10
CA ILE A 547 -4.38 16.25 19.90
C ILE A 547 -5.69 17.03 19.95
N SER A 548 -6.44 17.02 18.86
CA SER A 548 -7.66 17.81 18.65
C SER A 548 -8.82 16.91 18.25
N ARG A 549 -10.06 17.39 18.44
CA ARG A 549 -11.21 16.72 17.81
C ARG A 549 -11.26 17.06 16.33
N ILE A 550 -11.70 16.10 15.51
CA ILE A 550 -11.85 16.28 14.06
C ILE A 550 -12.78 17.44 13.71
N THR A 551 -13.79 17.69 14.56
CA THR A 551 -14.75 18.81 14.44
C THR A 551 -14.15 20.18 14.72
N ASP A 552 -13.03 20.23 15.44
CA ASP A 552 -12.36 21.47 15.90
C ASP A 552 -11.21 21.87 14.97
N ILE A 553 -10.95 21.04 13.94
CA ILE A 553 -9.92 21.34 12.96
C ILE A 553 -10.35 22.55 12.13
N ALA A 554 -9.46 23.53 12.00
CA ALA A 554 -9.71 24.75 11.24
C ALA A 554 -10.17 24.42 9.81
N LYS A 555 -11.29 24.99 9.42
CA LYS A 555 -11.90 24.87 8.09
C LYS A 555 -11.05 25.52 7.01
#